data_374b5c5b0fc604d7c8f71a704447ec36
#
_entry.id   374b5c5b0fc604d7c8f71a704447ec36
#
_cell.length_a   1.000
_cell.length_b   1.000
_cell.length_c   1.000
_cell.angle_alpha   90.00
_cell.angle_beta   90.00
_cell.angle_gamma   90.00
#
_symmetry.space_group_name_H-M   'P 1'
#
loop_
_entity.id
_entity.type
_entity.pdbx_description
1 polymer ?
#
loop_
_entity_poly.entity_id
_entity_poly.type
_entity_poly.pdbx_seq_one_letter_code
_entity_poly.pdbx_strand_id
1 'polypeptide(L)'
;GCASGQLGKSKTFNHNTPLIKEDIKKSGTIEVDELYTEINMPVLDNLMADIAFRRSDYNLSGVSNTSRFGLTYILNEHVKFRAGWNEAERAPSVDNYFRPESRSLWTGADLCANAEETGVPTYTQAECANTGMTAAQYGNVTASPASQYYNTIGGNKDLKPELADTLTAGV
;
A
#
# COMPACT_ATOMS: atom_id res chain seq x y z
N GLY A 1 1.54 -35.04 12.99
CA GLY A 1 1.40 -33.67 12.56
C GLY A 1 0.51 -32.91 13.52
N CYS A 2 1.00 -31.81 14.12
CA CYS A 2 0.19 -30.98 15.00
C CYS A 2 -0.30 -29.77 14.22
N ALA A 3 -1.61 -29.55 14.19
CA ALA A 3 -2.19 -28.29 13.81
C ALA A 3 -2.17 -27.36 15.02
N SER A 4 -1.59 -26.15 14.89
CA SER A 4 -1.67 -25.12 15.91
C SER A 4 -2.50 -23.96 15.38
N GLY A 5 -3.54 -23.59 16.09
CA GLY A 5 -4.32 -22.39 15.87
C GLY A 5 -4.20 -21.47 17.06
N GLN A 6 -4.05 -20.16 16.81
CA GLN A 6 -4.10 -19.15 17.86
C GLN A 6 -5.13 -18.08 17.52
N LEU A 7 -5.89 -17.69 18.50
CA LEU A 7 -6.79 -16.53 18.44
C LEU A 7 -6.03 -15.32 18.98
N GLY A 8 -5.71 -14.36 18.14
CA GLY A 8 -5.07 -13.12 18.54
C GLY A 8 -6.10 -12.06 18.90
N LYS A 9 -5.88 -11.31 19.96
CA LYS A 9 -6.68 -10.15 20.34
C LYS A 9 -6.08 -8.85 19.85
N SER A 10 -6.97 -7.94 19.47
CA SER A 10 -6.80 -6.55 19.07
C SER A 10 -5.57 -5.84 19.62
N LYS A 11 -4.83 -5.17 18.74
CA LYS A 11 -3.83 -4.17 19.11
C LYS A 11 -4.32 -2.79 18.71
N THR A 12 -4.54 -1.94 19.71
CA THR A 12 -4.82 -0.52 19.51
C THR A 12 -3.50 0.23 19.33
N PHE A 13 -3.30 0.88 18.18
CA PHE A 13 -2.15 1.74 17.94
C PHE A 13 -2.57 3.21 18.02
N ASN A 14 -2.10 3.90 19.07
CA ASN A 14 -2.20 5.35 19.19
C ASN A 14 -0.86 5.97 18.75
N HIS A 15 -0.87 6.75 17.68
CA HIS A 15 0.32 7.48 17.24
C HIS A 15 0.11 8.99 17.44
N ASN A 16 0.80 9.55 18.44
CA ASN A 16 0.93 11.00 18.62
C ASN A 16 2.28 11.42 18.04
N THR A 17 2.30 11.98 16.85
CA THR A 17 3.49 12.61 16.29
C THR A 17 3.36 14.14 16.42
N PRO A 18 4.21 14.82 17.19
CA PRO A 18 4.21 16.28 17.23
C PRO A 18 4.84 16.83 15.96
N LEU A 19 4.06 17.44 15.10
CA LEU A 19 4.56 18.27 14.00
C LEU A 19 4.71 19.71 14.48
N ILE A 20 5.90 20.26 14.27
CA ILE A 20 6.27 21.63 14.61
C ILE A 20 5.48 22.59 13.73
N LYS A 21 4.53 23.23 14.28
CA LYS A 21 3.77 24.47 14.11
C LYS A 21 2.27 24.27 14.17
N GLU A 22 1.71 24.87 15.24
CA GLU A 22 0.29 24.99 15.56
C GLU A 22 -0.50 23.66 15.57
N ASP A 23 -0.74 23.25 16.77
CA ASP A 23 -1.41 22.02 17.27
C ASP A 23 -2.75 21.71 16.59
N ILE A 24 -2.73 21.15 15.40
CA ILE A 24 -3.84 20.35 14.94
C ILE A 24 -3.52 18.91 15.31
N LYS A 25 -3.74 18.55 16.57
CA LYS A 25 -3.74 17.15 17.01
C LYS A 25 -4.92 16.45 16.35
N LYS A 26 -4.71 15.79 15.24
CA LYS A 26 -5.63 14.77 14.76
C LYS A 26 -5.13 13.43 15.29
N SER A 27 -5.90 12.82 16.18
CA SER A 27 -5.70 11.45 16.64
C SER A 27 -6.68 10.55 15.90
N GLY A 28 -6.22 9.38 15.50
CA GLY A 28 -7.04 8.33 14.94
C GLY A 28 -6.67 6.99 15.57
N THR A 29 -7.67 6.10 15.70
CA THR A 29 -7.46 4.76 16.21
C THR A 29 -7.72 3.76 15.11
N ILE A 30 -6.79 2.85 14.88
CA ILE A 30 -6.97 1.67 14.05
C ILE A 30 -7.07 0.48 15.00
N GLU A 31 -8.17 -0.23 14.91
CA GLU A 31 -8.42 -1.47 15.61
C GLU A 31 -8.49 -2.61 14.60
N VAL A 32 -7.95 -3.76 14.98
CA VAL A 32 -7.98 -4.97 14.17
C VAL A 32 -8.28 -6.18 15.04
N ASP A 33 -9.24 -6.96 14.61
CA ASP A 33 -9.51 -8.29 15.15
C ASP A 33 -9.01 -9.33 14.16
N GLU A 34 -8.17 -10.26 14.63
CA GLU A 34 -7.51 -11.22 13.76
C GLU A 34 -7.76 -12.66 14.22
N LEU A 35 -8.04 -13.50 13.22
CA LEU A 35 -8.05 -14.95 13.36
C LEU A 35 -7.05 -15.55 12.37
N TYR A 36 -6.16 -16.39 12.84
CA TYR A 36 -5.22 -17.08 11.95
C TYR A 36 -5.07 -18.58 12.29
N THR A 37 -4.73 -19.33 11.28
CA THR A 37 -4.42 -20.75 11.38
C THR A 37 -3.17 -21.04 10.56
N GLU A 38 -2.28 -21.84 11.12
CA GLU A 38 -1.09 -22.33 10.43
C GLU A 38 -0.96 -23.83 10.65
N ILE A 39 -0.75 -24.57 9.56
CA ILE A 39 -0.64 -26.02 9.55
C ILE A 39 0.65 -26.39 8.81
N ASN A 40 1.55 -27.09 9.51
CA ASN A 40 2.72 -27.72 8.92
C ASN A 40 2.49 -29.23 8.95
N MET A 41 2.52 -29.87 7.77
CA MET A 41 2.13 -31.24 7.61
C MET A 41 3.17 -32.02 6.82
N PRO A 42 3.74 -33.11 7.37
CA PRO A 42 4.47 -34.07 6.57
C PRO A 42 3.49 -34.85 5.73
N VAL A 43 3.50 -34.63 4.41
CA VAL A 43 2.65 -35.33 3.45
C VAL A 43 3.25 -36.68 3.12
N LEU A 44 4.58 -36.73 3.00
CA LEU A 44 5.42 -37.92 2.84
C LEU A 44 6.68 -37.73 3.71
N ASP A 45 7.48 -38.78 3.86
CA ASP A 45 8.74 -38.72 4.62
C ASP A 45 9.71 -37.62 4.09
N ASN A 46 9.62 -37.32 2.80
CA ASN A 46 10.45 -36.36 2.12
C ASN A 46 9.68 -35.15 1.55
N LEU A 47 8.38 -35.02 1.85
CA LEU A 47 7.53 -33.92 1.37
C LEU A 47 6.79 -33.26 2.54
N MET A 48 7.09 -31.99 2.75
CA MET A 48 6.43 -31.13 3.72
C MET A 48 5.53 -30.13 3.01
N ALA A 49 4.32 -29.93 3.52
CA ALA A 49 3.42 -28.86 3.12
C ALA A 49 3.21 -27.89 4.29
N ASP A 50 3.20 -26.63 4.00
CA ASP A 50 2.81 -25.57 4.93
C ASP A 50 1.63 -24.78 4.36
N ILE A 51 0.61 -24.56 5.18
CA ILE A 51 -0.61 -23.86 4.80
C ILE A 51 -0.91 -22.88 5.93
N ALA A 52 -1.13 -21.61 5.58
CA ALA A 52 -1.56 -20.62 6.54
C ALA A 52 -2.74 -19.82 5.97
N PHE A 53 -3.62 -19.42 6.85
CA PHE A 53 -4.75 -18.56 6.56
C PHE A 53 -4.88 -17.54 7.67
N ARG A 54 -5.12 -16.27 7.31
CA ARG A 54 -5.41 -15.18 8.24
C ARG A 54 -6.60 -14.37 7.74
N ARG A 55 -7.50 -14.09 8.66
CA ARG A 55 -8.59 -13.14 8.47
C ARG A 55 -8.39 -11.99 9.46
N SER A 56 -8.31 -10.77 8.95
CA SER A 56 -8.17 -9.54 9.74
C SER A 56 -9.39 -8.66 9.47
N ASP A 57 -10.01 -8.15 10.51
CA ASP A 57 -11.15 -7.22 10.43
C ASP A 57 -10.71 -5.88 11.02
N TYR A 58 -10.52 -4.91 10.15
CA TYR A 58 -10.10 -3.56 10.50
C TYR A 58 -11.30 -2.63 10.59
N ASN A 59 -11.37 -1.80 11.61
CA ASN A 59 -12.44 -0.83 11.80
C ASN A 59 -12.54 0.22 10.68
N LEU A 60 -11.49 0.46 9.89
CA LEU A 60 -11.45 1.46 8.83
C LEU A 60 -11.38 0.85 7.41
N SER A 61 -10.57 -0.15 7.19
CA SER A 61 -10.39 -0.75 5.86
C SER A 61 -11.23 -1.99 5.61
N GLY A 62 -11.95 -2.47 6.64
CA GLY A 62 -12.82 -3.64 6.55
C GLY A 62 -12.07 -4.96 6.63
N VAL A 63 -12.69 -6.02 6.10
CA VAL A 63 -12.18 -7.38 6.22
C VAL A 63 -11.16 -7.69 5.13
N SER A 64 -10.06 -8.29 5.55
CA SER A 64 -9.00 -8.84 4.72
C SER A 64 -8.79 -10.32 5.00
N ASN A 65 -8.48 -11.07 3.96
CA ASN A 65 -8.10 -12.47 4.06
C ASN A 65 -6.78 -12.67 3.32
N THR A 66 -5.81 -13.29 3.97
CA THR A 66 -4.54 -13.66 3.36
C THR A 66 -4.30 -15.15 3.50
N SER A 67 -3.67 -15.73 2.49
CA SER A 67 -3.41 -17.16 2.40
C SER A 67 -1.97 -17.41 2.01
N ARG A 68 -1.43 -18.52 2.52
CA ARG A 68 -0.10 -19.00 2.15
C ARG A 68 -0.15 -20.49 1.93
N PHE A 69 0.53 -20.95 0.89
CA PHE A 69 0.76 -22.34 0.60
C PHE A 69 2.22 -22.54 0.26
N GLY A 70 2.85 -23.54 0.88
CA GLY A 70 4.25 -23.88 0.65
C GLY A 70 4.43 -25.39 0.53
N LEU A 71 5.39 -25.79 -0.31
CA LEU A 71 5.85 -27.15 -0.45
C LEU A 71 7.37 -27.21 -0.36
N THR A 72 7.86 -28.17 0.39
CA THR A 72 9.28 -28.50 0.46
C THR A 72 9.46 -29.97 0.19
N TYR A 73 10.20 -30.31 -0.88
CA TYR A 73 10.51 -31.66 -1.27
C TYR A 73 12.02 -31.93 -1.14
N ILE A 74 12.39 -32.92 -0.35
CA ILE A 74 13.77 -33.33 -0.10
C ILE A 74 14.07 -34.52 -0.99
N LEU A 75 14.83 -34.30 -2.07
CA LEU A 75 15.23 -35.38 -2.98
C LEU A 75 16.29 -36.28 -2.36
N ASN A 76 17.29 -35.68 -1.72
CA ASN A 76 18.39 -36.35 -1.00
C ASN A 76 19.08 -35.36 -0.06
N GLU A 77 20.18 -35.78 0.59
CA GLU A 77 20.93 -34.94 1.54
C GLU A 77 21.48 -33.63 0.96
N HIS A 78 21.62 -33.54 -0.37
CA HIS A 78 22.23 -32.40 -1.06
C HIS A 78 21.24 -31.55 -1.85
N VAL A 79 20.04 -32.08 -2.17
CA VAL A 79 19.08 -31.41 -3.05
C VAL A 79 17.72 -31.30 -2.41
N LYS A 80 17.23 -30.06 -2.31
CA LYS A 80 15.91 -29.71 -1.80
C LYS A 80 15.22 -28.74 -2.75
N PHE A 81 13.99 -29.05 -3.11
CA PHE A 81 13.13 -28.15 -3.87
C PHE A 81 12.14 -27.46 -2.96
N ARG A 82 11.85 -26.19 -3.26
CA ARG A 82 10.85 -25.40 -2.56
C ARG A 82 9.98 -24.70 -3.59
N ALA A 83 8.67 -24.67 -3.31
CA ALA A 83 7.72 -23.86 -4.06
C ALA A 83 6.73 -23.24 -3.06
N GLY A 84 6.28 -22.05 -3.32
CA GLY A 84 5.33 -21.39 -2.44
C GLY A 84 4.56 -20.29 -3.16
N TRP A 85 3.32 -20.12 -2.73
CA TRP A 85 2.48 -18.98 -3.07
C TRP A 85 2.04 -18.31 -1.79
N ASN A 86 2.06 -16.98 -1.79
CA ASN A 86 1.68 -16.18 -0.64
C ASN A 86 0.92 -14.94 -1.11
N GLU A 87 -0.24 -14.74 -0.54
CA GLU A 87 -1.03 -13.54 -0.64
C GLU A 87 -0.77 -12.70 0.61
N ALA A 88 -0.24 -11.51 0.43
CA ALA A 88 0.09 -10.58 1.50
C ALA A 88 -0.75 -9.32 1.42
N GLU A 89 -1.01 -8.72 2.56
CA GLU A 89 -1.74 -7.47 2.67
C GLU A 89 -1.03 -6.50 3.59
N ARG A 90 -1.11 -5.21 3.24
CA ARG A 90 -0.67 -4.11 4.08
C ARG A 90 -1.80 -3.10 4.27
N ALA A 91 -2.36 -3.06 5.48
CA ALA A 91 -3.33 -2.04 5.84
C ALA A 91 -2.69 -0.64 5.88
N PRO A 92 -3.41 0.42 5.47
CA PRO A 92 -2.95 1.79 5.61
C PRO A 92 -2.67 2.16 7.07
N SER A 93 -1.65 2.97 7.27
CA SER A 93 -1.28 3.44 8.61
C SER A 93 -2.23 4.54 9.11
N VAL A 94 -2.19 4.85 10.42
CA VAL A 94 -2.91 5.99 11.02
C VAL A 94 -2.59 7.29 10.28
N ASP A 95 -1.35 7.51 9.89
CA ASP A 95 -0.93 8.71 9.16
C ASP A 95 -1.55 8.76 7.75
N ASN A 96 -1.68 7.62 7.08
CA ASN A 96 -2.33 7.55 5.77
C ASN A 96 -3.81 7.96 5.83
N TYR A 97 -4.51 7.64 6.92
CA TYR A 97 -5.93 7.98 7.08
C TYR A 97 -6.17 9.38 7.65
N PHE A 98 -5.35 9.82 8.61
CA PHE A 98 -5.66 10.97 9.47
C PHE A 98 -4.65 12.10 9.37
N ARG A 99 -3.67 12.05 8.44
CA ARG A 99 -2.73 13.16 8.23
C ARG A 99 -3.52 14.45 7.95
N PRO A 100 -3.28 15.54 8.68
CA PRO A 100 -3.86 16.84 8.39
C PRO A 100 -3.48 17.31 6.99
N GLU A 101 -4.41 17.95 6.31
CA GLU A 101 -4.08 18.62 5.05
C GLU A 101 -3.04 19.71 5.27
N SER A 102 -2.02 19.70 4.44
CA SER A 102 -0.96 20.67 4.45
C SER A 102 -0.52 21.00 3.03
N ARG A 103 -0.02 22.24 2.84
CA ARG A 103 0.62 22.62 1.59
C ARG A 103 2.06 22.13 1.57
N SER A 104 2.46 21.56 0.46
CA SER A 104 3.83 21.11 0.20
C SER A 104 4.29 21.67 -1.15
N LEU A 105 5.59 21.71 -1.37
CA LEU A 105 6.18 21.97 -2.67
C LEU A 105 6.44 20.62 -3.37
N TRP A 106 5.98 20.55 -4.59
CA TRP A 106 6.31 19.46 -5.50
C TRP A 106 7.24 20.01 -6.60
N THR A 107 8.31 19.28 -6.91
CA THR A 107 9.26 19.64 -7.97
C THR A 107 9.01 18.72 -9.17
N GLY A 108 8.78 19.32 -10.33
CA GLY A 108 8.52 18.59 -11.56
C GLY A 108 8.08 19.51 -12.68
N ALA A 109 7.69 18.94 -13.82
CA ALA A 109 7.15 19.67 -14.94
C ALA A 109 5.62 19.63 -14.96
N ASP A 110 4.98 20.75 -15.19
CA ASP A 110 3.57 20.81 -15.55
C ASP A 110 3.44 20.61 -17.06
N LEU A 111 3.02 19.44 -17.48
CA LEU A 111 2.90 19.07 -18.89
C LEU A 111 1.70 19.74 -19.59
N CYS A 112 0.82 20.40 -18.82
CA CYS A 112 -0.28 21.20 -19.32
C CYS A 112 0.01 22.71 -19.37
N ALA A 113 1.14 23.14 -18.82
CA ALA A 113 1.65 24.49 -19.00
C ALA A 113 2.48 24.58 -20.30
N ASN A 114 2.64 25.80 -20.79
CA ASN A 114 3.51 26.05 -21.94
C ASN A 114 4.96 25.72 -21.59
N ALA A 115 5.56 24.79 -22.32
CA ALA A 115 6.97 24.48 -22.17
C ALA A 115 7.85 25.68 -22.59
N GLU A 116 8.93 25.95 -21.86
CA GLU A 116 9.82 27.09 -22.15
C GLU A 116 10.40 27.03 -23.57
N GLU A 117 10.70 25.82 -24.05
CA GLU A 117 11.35 25.62 -25.35
C GLU A 117 10.39 25.75 -26.54
N THR A 118 9.14 25.31 -26.39
CA THR A 118 8.18 25.22 -27.51
C THR A 118 7.07 26.28 -27.44
N GLY A 119 6.82 26.83 -26.26
CA GLY A 119 5.75 27.79 -26.01
C GLY A 119 4.34 27.16 -26.04
N VAL A 120 4.26 25.82 -26.08
CA VAL A 120 2.97 25.08 -26.10
C VAL A 120 2.99 23.95 -25.07
N PRO A 121 1.81 23.54 -24.57
CA PRO A 121 1.70 22.40 -23.68
C PRO A 121 2.17 21.09 -24.34
N THR A 122 2.73 20.17 -23.54
CA THR A 122 3.13 18.83 -24.00
C THR A 122 1.93 17.94 -24.26
N TYR A 123 0.91 18.06 -23.40
CA TYR A 123 -0.34 17.31 -23.54
C TYR A 123 -1.40 18.09 -24.29
N THR A 124 -2.34 17.35 -24.88
CA THR A 124 -3.48 17.92 -25.60
C THR A 124 -4.47 18.60 -24.65
N GLN A 125 -5.30 19.49 -25.20
CA GLN A 125 -6.35 20.16 -24.43
C GLN A 125 -7.31 19.17 -23.75
N ALA A 126 -7.63 18.06 -24.42
CA ALA A 126 -8.53 17.03 -23.89
C ALA A 126 -7.91 16.29 -22.68
N GLU A 127 -6.63 16.01 -22.74
CA GLU A 127 -5.90 15.39 -21.61
C GLU A 127 -5.79 16.35 -20.44
N CYS A 128 -5.47 17.62 -20.68
CA CYS A 128 -5.36 18.64 -19.65
C CYS A 128 -6.71 19.00 -19.03
N ALA A 129 -7.82 18.84 -19.73
CA ALA A 129 -9.15 19.03 -19.16
C ALA A 129 -9.45 18.05 -18.00
N ASN A 130 -8.83 16.84 -17.99
CA ASN A 130 -8.95 15.89 -16.89
C ASN A 130 -8.34 16.39 -15.56
N THR A 131 -7.43 17.36 -15.62
CA THR A 131 -6.84 18.00 -14.43
C THR A 131 -7.67 19.18 -13.90
N GLY A 132 -8.78 19.51 -14.57
CA GLY A 132 -9.63 20.66 -14.28
C GLY A 132 -9.24 21.93 -15.05
N MET A 133 -8.28 21.86 -15.97
CA MET A 133 -7.91 22.99 -16.84
C MET A 133 -9.07 23.31 -17.81
N THR A 134 -9.45 24.56 -17.85
CA THR A 134 -10.48 25.03 -18.81
C THR A 134 -9.89 25.27 -20.20
N ALA A 135 -10.73 25.24 -21.22
CA ALA A 135 -10.31 25.54 -22.61
C ALA A 135 -9.65 26.93 -22.74
N ALA A 136 -10.10 27.90 -21.96
CA ALA A 136 -9.52 29.27 -21.96
C ALA A 136 -8.14 29.34 -21.29
N GLN A 137 -7.80 28.40 -20.42
CA GLN A 137 -6.49 28.32 -19.76
C GLN A 137 -5.47 27.58 -20.62
N TYR A 138 -5.92 26.64 -21.46
CA TYR A 138 -5.02 25.87 -22.32
C TYR A 138 -4.23 26.79 -23.27
N GLY A 139 -2.91 26.63 -23.27
CA GLY A 139 -2.00 27.49 -24.02
C GLY A 139 -1.72 28.88 -23.40
N ASN A 140 -2.36 29.21 -22.26
CA ASN A 140 -2.18 30.49 -21.57
C ASN A 140 -1.58 30.33 -20.17
N VAL A 141 -1.21 29.12 -19.76
CA VAL A 141 -0.54 28.87 -18.47
C VAL A 141 0.95 28.78 -18.71
N THR A 142 1.72 29.63 -18.04
CA THR A 142 3.19 29.60 -18.10
C THR A 142 3.74 28.59 -17.11
N ALA A 143 4.72 27.80 -17.54
CA ALA A 143 5.44 26.90 -16.63
C ALA A 143 6.14 27.67 -15.51
N SER A 144 6.28 27.05 -14.35
CA SER A 144 7.04 27.63 -13.25
C SER A 144 8.53 27.67 -13.59
N PRO A 145 9.19 28.85 -13.56
CA PRO A 145 10.63 28.94 -13.85
C PRO A 145 11.51 28.14 -12.89
N ALA A 146 10.99 27.86 -11.67
CA ALA A 146 11.68 27.06 -10.66
C ALA A 146 11.31 25.59 -10.73
N SER A 147 10.45 25.17 -11.67
CA SER A 147 9.86 23.82 -11.74
C SER A 147 9.24 23.39 -10.41
N GLN A 148 8.69 24.34 -9.65
CA GLN A 148 8.08 24.09 -8.35
C GLN A 148 6.61 24.51 -8.35
N TYR A 149 5.79 23.65 -7.78
CA TYR A 149 4.33 23.82 -7.69
C TYR A 149 3.86 23.53 -6.28
N TYR A 150 2.82 24.21 -5.84
CA TYR A 150 2.16 23.87 -4.59
C TYR A 150 1.21 22.70 -4.81
N ASN A 151 1.32 21.72 -3.94
CA ASN A 151 0.34 20.64 -3.83
C ASN A 151 -0.25 20.62 -2.42
N THR A 152 -1.44 20.02 -2.29
CA THR A 152 -2.04 19.72 -1.00
C THR A 152 -1.81 18.23 -0.74
N ILE A 153 -1.24 17.93 0.42
CA ILE A 153 -1.07 16.56 0.91
C ILE A 153 -1.90 16.38 2.17
N GLY A 154 -2.53 15.24 2.33
CA GLY A 154 -3.36 14.92 3.48
C GLY A 154 -3.65 13.44 3.58
N GLY A 155 -4.32 13.03 4.64
CA GLY A 155 -4.82 11.67 4.79
C GLY A 155 -6.04 11.44 3.90
N ASN A 156 -6.24 10.16 3.55
CA ASN A 156 -7.42 9.74 2.80
C ASN A 156 -8.10 8.58 3.54
N LYS A 157 -9.36 8.77 3.93
CA LYS A 157 -10.14 7.77 4.66
C LYS A 157 -10.68 6.64 3.78
N ASP A 158 -10.64 6.81 2.47
CA ASP A 158 -11.12 5.84 1.49
C ASP A 158 -10.01 4.90 0.99
N LEU A 159 -8.83 4.98 1.59
CA LEU A 159 -7.72 4.10 1.25
C LEU A 159 -8.07 2.64 1.56
N LYS A 160 -7.77 1.78 0.62
CA LYS A 160 -7.87 0.32 0.77
C LYS A 160 -6.49 -0.26 1.08
N PRO A 161 -6.45 -1.46 1.67
CA PRO A 161 -5.20 -2.18 1.84
C PRO A 161 -4.48 -2.44 0.51
N GLU A 162 -3.17 -2.46 0.57
CA GLU A 162 -2.33 -2.93 -0.53
C GLU A 162 -2.30 -4.46 -0.52
N LEU A 163 -2.49 -5.07 -1.67
CA LEU A 163 -2.45 -6.52 -1.85
C LEU A 163 -1.23 -6.89 -2.69
N ALA A 164 -0.60 -7.99 -2.36
CA ALA A 164 0.54 -8.53 -3.10
C ALA A 164 0.47 -10.06 -3.17
N ASP A 165 0.51 -10.58 -4.40
CA ASP A 165 0.67 -12.00 -4.66
C ASP A 165 2.12 -12.32 -4.97
N THR A 166 2.67 -13.32 -4.30
CA THR A 166 4.05 -13.73 -4.46
C THR A 166 4.12 -15.23 -4.77
N LEU A 167 4.73 -15.58 -5.90
CA LEU A 167 5.07 -16.94 -6.25
C LEU A 167 6.58 -17.13 -6.14
N THR A 168 7.00 -18.17 -5.45
CA THR A 168 8.41 -18.50 -5.24
C THR A 168 8.70 -19.94 -5.65
N ALA A 169 9.85 -20.15 -6.26
CA ALA A 169 10.40 -21.48 -6.54
C ALA A 169 11.92 -21.45 -6.34
N GLY A 170 12.45 -22.55 -5.85
CA GLY A 170 13.89 -22.63 -5.58
C GLY A 170 14.40 -24.05 -5.42
N VAL A 171 15.65 -24.23 -5.63
CA VAL A 171 16.40 -25.44 -5.42
C VAL A 171 17.67 -25.15 -4.64
#